data_c9eeb1aec06e49a56a4aea89fc4d0447
#
_entry.id   c9eeb1aec06e49a56a4aea89fc4d0447
#
_cell.length_a   1.000
_cell.length_b   1.000
_cell.length_c   1.000
_cell.angle_alpha   90.00
_cell.angle_beta   90.00
_cell.angle_gamma   90.00
#
_symmetry.space_group_name_H-M   'P 1'
#
loop_
_entity.id
_entity.type
_entity.pdbx_description
1 polymer ?
#
loop_
_entity_poly.entity_id
_entity_poly.type
_entity_poly.pdbx_seq_one_letter_code
_entity_poly.pdbx_strand_id
1 'polypeptide(L)'
;MNLFSDEFRRNPYPLYDQLRASSPVLRVPPPFDAWMIFDYDGVKWALNDHETFSSRVPAPQWFIFFDPPEHTKLRALISRAFTPRMVANLEPRIRQLSLELLDQTIERGEMDLAADFSIPLALKVIAGMIGIPSADWLRYRQWSDVIMRLSYARSGGEEAERAGRDFKAVTAEMSAYLADMIHERQKAPQDDLLTNLVEADVNGQRLSPQEILGFFQLLVVGGQETTANLINNAVLCLLEHPDQLARLRAEPALLPSTIEEVLRYRSPLQWVMRAPRRDIEVNGHAIPAGKLVLPMIGSANRDPRQFDAPDSFDIGRNPNAHIAFGHGIHFCLGAALSRMEARIGLTDLLERFKNFELAGDQPWEPRQALNVHGPARLPIRFEADRGAAA
;
A
#
# COMPACT_ATOMS: atom_id res chain seq x y z
N MET A 1 9.72 -23.86 -9.36
CA MET A 1 9.24 -23.12 -8.16
C MET A 1 7.86 -22.57 -8.48
N ASN A 2 6.89 -22.72 -7.56
CA ASN A 2 5.52 -22.23 -7.78
C ASN A 2 5.38 -20.81 -7.16
N LEU A 3 5.39 -19.77 -8.00
CA LEU A 3 5.20 -18.37 -7.58
C LEU A 3 3.81 -18.10 -6.95
N PHE A 4 2.90 -19.05 -7.03
CA PHE A 4 1.55 -18.99 -6.47
C PHE A 4 1.42 -19.74 -5.15
N SER A 5 2.51 -20.38 -4.66
CA SER A 5 2.45 -21.10 -3.39
C SER A 5 2.43 -20.10 -2.22
N ASP A 6 1.75 -20.48 -1.14
CA ASP A 6 1.72 -19.68 0.09
C ASP A 6 3.10 -19.56 0.73
N GLU A 7 3.96 -20.57 0.55
CA GLU A 7 5.35 -20.54 1.00
C GLU A 7 6.11 -19.36 0.33
N PHE A 8 6.03 -19.27 -1.01
CA PHE A 8 6.64 -18.15 -1.74
C PHE A 8 6.02 -16.81 -1.34
N ARG A 9 4.69 -16.73 -1.21
CA ARG A 9 4.01 -15.50 -0.80
C ARG A 9 4.36 -15.06 0.62
N ARG A 10 4.66 -15.99 1.53
CA ARG A 10 5.15 -15.65 2.88
C ARG A 10 6.58 -15.14 2.87
N ASN A 11 7.45 -15.71 2.04
CA ASN A 11 8.86 -15.32 1.99
C ASN A 11 9.43 -15.39 0.57
N PRO A 12 9.27 -14.36 -0.26
CA PRO A 12 9.80 -14.31 -1.62
C PRO A 12 11.31 -14.01 -1.69
N TYR A 13 11.90 -13.53 -0.60
CA TYR A 13 13.22 -12.93 -0.57
C TYR A 13 14.36 -13.89 -0.95
N PRO A 14 14.39 -15.17 -0.51
CA PRO A 14 15.45 -16.11 -0.94
C PRO A 14 15.49 -16.29 -2.45
N LEU A 15 14.31 -16.30 -3.12
CA LEU A 15 14.28 -16.34 -4.57
C LEU A 15 14.76 -15.03 -5.20
N TYR A 16 14.36 -13.88 -4.63
CA TYR A 16 14.83 -12.58 -5.12
C TYR A 16 16.33 -12.46 -5.03
N ASP A 17 16.96 -12.93 -3.94
CA ASP A 17 18.41 -12.94 -3.76
C ASP A 17 19.11 -13.79 -4.82
N GLN A 18 18.61 -15.01 -5.04
CA GLN A 18 19.13 -15.89 -6.07
C GLN A 18 19.03 -15.27 -7.46
N LEU A 19 17.88 -14.69 -7.80
CA LEU A 19 17.65 -14.06 -9.11
C LEU A 19 18.51 -12.81 -9.27
N ARG A 20 18.57 -11.95 -8.26
CA ARG A 20 19.40 -10.73 -8.29
C ARG A 20 20.88 -11.06 -8.50
N ALA A 21 21.37 -12.14 -7.90
CA ALA A 21 22.76 -12.57 -8.03
C ALA A 21 23.06 -13.23 -9.39
N SER A 22 22.14 -14.04 -9.92
CA SER A 22 22.39 -14.85 -11.12
C SER A 22 21.84 -14.24 -12.42
N SER A 23 20.73 -13.50 -12.33
CA SER A 23 20.00 -12.94 -13.48
C SER A 23 19.20 -11.71 -13.04
N PRO A 24 19.86 -10.54 -12.82
CA PRO A 24 19.20 -9.34 -12.29
C PRO A 24 18.06 -8.83 -13.18
N VAL A 25 17.96 -9.33 -14.41
CA VAL A 25 16.83 -9.14 -15.32
C VAL A 25 16.34 -10.50 -15.77
N LEU A 26 15.07 -10.80 -15.52
CA LEU A 26 14.46 -12.08 -15.88
C LEU A 26 13.29 -11.85 -16.84
N ARG A 27 13.28 -12.58 -17.96
CA ARG A 27 12.10 -12.69 -18.82
C ARG A 27 11.17 -13.77 -18.31
N VAL A 28 9.93 -13.40 -18.01
CA VAL A 28 8.84 -14.35 -17.68
C VAL A 28 8.04 -14.61 -18.93
N PRO A 29 7.93 -15.89 -19.38
CA PRO A 29 7.18 -16.23 -20.59
C PRO A 29 5.67 -16.02 -20.42
N PRO A 30 4.88 -16.14 -21.52
CA PRO A 30 3.43 -16.18 -21.43
C PRO A 30 2.92 -17.19 -20.38
N PRO A 31 1.81 -16.90 -19.68
CA PRO A 31 0.84 -15.83 -19.97
C PRO A 31 1.24 -14.43 -19.49
N PHE A 32 2.28 -14.26 -18.68
CA PHE A 32 2.68 -12.96 -18.16
C PHE A 32 3.41 -12.10 -19.22
N ASP A 33 4.27 -12.69 -20.03
CA ASP A 33 5.12 -12.04 -21.05
C ASP A 33 5.74 -10.72 -20.56
N ALA A 34 6.42 -10.80 -19.41
CA ALA A 34 6.95 -9.65 -18.67
C ALA A 34 8.47 -9.77 -18.45
N TRP A 35 9.10 -8.64 -18.16
CA TRP A 35 10.49 -8.54 -17.74
C TRP A 35 10.54 -8.07 -16.31
N MET A 36 11.21 -8.78 -15.42
CA MET A 36 11.42 -8.41 -14.01
C MET A 36 12.83 -7.87 -13.82
N ILE A 37 12.95 -6.74 -13.12
CA ILE A 37 14.24 -6.12 -12.75
C ILE A 37 14.36 -6.22 -11.23
N PHE A 38 15.46 -6.84 -10.73
CA PHE A 38 15.62 -7.18 -9.32
C PHE A 38 16.58 -6.29 -8.55
N ASP A 39 17.56 -5.67 -9.23
CA ASP A 39 18.59 -4.85 -8.61
C ASP A 39 18.12 -3.44 -8.29
N TYR A 40 18.71 -2.82 -7.26
CA TYR A 40 18.31 -1.50 -6.77
C TYR A 40 18.40 -0.41 -7.85
N ASP A 41 19.54 -0.35 -8.56
CA ASP A 41 19.77 0.71 -9.55
C ASP A 41 18.84 0.60 -10.75
N GLY A 42 18.64 -0.60 -11.27
CA GLY A 42 17.71 -0.88 -12.36
C GLY A 42 16.26 -0.60 -11.97
N VAL A 43 15.85 -0.99 -10.77
CA VAL A 43 14.49 -0.68 -10.23
C VAL A 43 14.32 0.82 -10.06
N LYS A 44 15.27 1.49 -9.44
CA LYS A 44 15.23 2.95 -9.23
C LYS A 44 15.19 3.71 -10.55
N TRP A 45 15.97 3.29 -11.54
CA TRP A 45 15.92 3.85 -12.88
C TRP A 45 14.53 3.70 -13.51
N ALA A 46 13.95 2.49 -13.50
CA ALA A 46 12.65 2.23 -14.06
C ALA A 46 11.51 3.00 -13.36
N LEU A 47 11.67 3.36 -12.07
CA LEU A 47 10.73 4.17 -11.33
C LEU A 47 10.89 5.68 -11.60
N ASN A 48 12.12 6.15 -11.89
CA ASN A 48 12.44 7.57 -11.99
C ASN A 48 12.33 8.12 -13.42
N ASP A 49 12.80 7.37 -14.41
CA ASP A 49 12.90 7.81 -15.80
C ASP A 49 11.60 7.56 -16.56
N HIS A 50 10.64 8.48 -16.39
CA HIS A 50 9.34 8.43 -17.06
C HIS A 50 9.39 8.74 -18.57
N GLU A 51 10.49 9.25 -19.08
CA GLU A 51 10.71 9.45 -20.50
C GLU A 51 11.02 8.13 -21.20
N THR A 52 11.76 7.26 -20.52
CA THR A 52 12.06 5.91 -21.00
C THR A 52 10.98 4.90 -20.62
N PHE A 53 10.48 4.94 -19.38
CA PHE A 53 9.51 3.98 -18.86
C PHE A 53 8.13 4.62 -18.67
N SER A 54 7.21 4.31 -19.57
CA SER A 54 5.81 4.72 -19.46
C SER A 54 5.09 3.98 -18.33
N SER A 55 4.21 4.68 -17.63
CA SER A 55 3.24 4.09 -16.70
C SER A 55 1.95 3.64 -17.40
N ARG A 56 1.76 3.97 -18.69
CA ARG A 56 0.57 3.57 -19.47
C ARG A 56 0.61 2.08 -19.75
N VAL A 57 -0.23 1.35 -19.05
CA VAL A 57 -0.47 -0.10 -19.23
C VAL A 57 -1.98 -0.32 -19.30
N PRO A 58 -2.46 -1.45 -19.84
CA PRO A 58 -3.89 -1.80 -19.77
C PRO A 58 -4.37 -1.88 -18.32
N ALA A 59 -5.05 -0.84 -17.86
CA ALA A 59 -5.47 -0.65 -16.47
C ALA A 59 -6.66 0.33 -16.39
N PRO A 60 -7.34 0.44 -15.23
CA PRO A 60 -8.33 1.48 -14.99
C PRO A 60 -7.77 2.89 -15.18
N GLN A 61 -8.67 3.88 -15.38
CA GLN A 61 -8.32 5.28 -15.62
C GLN A 61 -7.87 5.98 -14.32
N TRP A 62 -6.86 5.43 -13.67
CA TRP A 62 -6.27 6.00 -12.48
C TRP A 62 -5.01 6.78 -12.85
N PHE A 63 -4.80 7.94 -12.22
CA PHE A 63 -3.71 8.85 -12.59
C PHE A 63 -2.31 8.23 -12.46
N ILE A 64 -2.14 7.17 -11.65
CA ILE A 64 -0.88 6.42 -11.53
C ILE A 64 -0.48 5.66 -12.81
N PHE A 65 -1.44 5.47 -13.72
CA PHE A 65 -1.23 4.86 -15.04
C PHE A 65 -1.14 5.88 -16.17
N PHE A 66 -1.00 7.16 -15.83
CA PHE A 66 -0.79 8.22 -16.81
C PHE A 66 0.66 8.70 -16.82
N ASP A 67 1.06 9.25 -17.96
CA ASP A 67 2.35 9.93 -18.14
C ASP A 67 2.13 11.44 -18.27
N PRO A 68 3.18 12.26 -18.12
CA PRO A 68 3.12 13.67 -18.53
C PRO A 68 2.65 13.85 -19.98
N PRO A 69 1.84 14.90 -20.31
CA PRO A 69 1.45 16.00 -19.41
C PRO A 69 0.24 15.70 -18.51
N GLU A 70 -0.56 14.67 -18.83
CA GLU A 70 -1.80 14.36 -18.09
C GLU A 70 -1.52 14.03 -16.63
N HIS A 71 -0.52 13.16 -16.35
CA HIS A 71 -0.10 12.87 -14.98
C HIS A 71 0.24 14.16 -14.22
N THR A 72 1.02 15.05 -14.83
CA THR A 72 1.47 16.30 -14.18
C THR A 72 0.29 17.18 -13.80
N LYS A 73 -0.70 17.33 -14.71
CA LYS A 73 -1.94 18.07 -14.43
C LYS A 73 -2.69 17.46 -13.23
N LEU A 74 -2.99 16.16 -13.30
CA LEU A 74 -3.78 15.49 -12.26
C LEU A 74 -3.06 15.49 -10.92
N ARG A 75 -1.75 15.20 -10.91
CA ARG A 75 -0.93 15.23 -9.71
C ARG A 75 -0.92 16.60 -9.05
N ALA A 76 -0.84 17.70 -9.82
CA ALA A 76 -0.86 19.05 -9.30
C ALA A 76 -2.21 19.37 -8.62
N LEU A 77 -3.33 19.04 -9.28
CA LEU A 77 -4.69 19.26 -8.76
C LEU A 77 -4.94 18.45 -7.47
N ILE A 78 -4.60 17.16 -7.51
CA ILE A 78 -4.77 16.26 -6.37
C ILE A 78 -3.87 16.69 -5.19
N SER A 79 -2.61 17.08 -5.44
CA SER A 79 -1.71 17.54 -4.38
C SER A 79 -2.15 18.86 -3.73
N ARG A 80 -2.92 19.68 -4.45
CA ARG A 80 -3.52 20.89 -3.89
C ARG A 80 -4.67 20.56 -2.94
N ALA A 81 -5.42 19.50 -3.21
CA ALA A 81 -6.47 19.00 -2.32
C ALA A 81 -5.92 18.18 -1.16
N PHE A 82 -4.91 17.35 -1.42
CA PHE A 82 -4.29 16.42 -0.47
C PHE A 82 -3.00 17.00 0.11
N THR A 83 -3.13 17.96 1.04
CA THR A 83 -2.00 18.71 1.60
C THR A 83 -1.42 18.08 2.86
N PRO A 84 -0.14 18.34 3.22
CA PRO A 84 0.43 17.91 4.49
C PRO A 84 -0.38 18.38 5.72
N ARG A 85 -0.97 19.58 5.65
CA ARG A 85 -1.82 20.11 6.74
C ARG A 85 -3.10 19.30 6.89
N MET A 86 -3.75 18.96 5.77
CA MET A 86 -4.96 18.11 5.78
C MET A 86 -4.64 16.74 6.39
N VAL A 87 -3.50 16.13 5.99
CA VAL A 87 -3.05 14.86 6.57
C VAL A 87 -2.81 15.00 8.07
N ALA A 88 -2.11 16.06 8.52
CA ALA A 88 -1.84 16.28 9.95
C ALA A 88 -3.14 16.43 10.77
N ASN A 89 -4.18 17.05 10.22
CA ASN A 89 -5.47 17.22 10.88
C ASN A 89 -6.22 15.89 11.11
N LEU A 90 -5.83 14.81 10.43
CA LEU A 90 -6.44 13.47 10.62
C LEU A 90 -5.92 12.76 11.88
N GLU A 91 -4.80 13.19 12.47
CA GLU A 91 -4.16 12.49 13.60
C GLU A 91 -5.11 12.21 14.78
N PRO A 92 -5.92 13.18 15.28
CA PRO A 92 -6.85 12.91 16.38
C PRO A 92 -7.92 11.87 16.01
N ARG A 93 -8.40 11.90 14.76
CA ARG A 93 -9.42 10.96 14.28
C ARG A 93 -8.83 9.56 14.09
N ILE A 94 -7.61 9.45 13.56
CA ILE A 94 -6.92 8.17 13.42
C ILE A 94 -6.72 7.52 14.79
N ARG A 95 -6.26 8.29 15.79
CA ARG A 95 -6.10 7.81 17.17
C ARG A 95 -7.42 7.34 17.78
N GLN A 96 -8.47 8.13 17.63
CA GLN A 96 -9.81 7.73 18.10
C GLN A 96 -10.24 6.39 17.48
N LEU A 97 -10.12 6.25 16.15
CA LEU A 97 -10.48 5.01 15.44
C LEU A 97 -9.62 3.82 15.87
N SER A 98 -8.32 4.04 16.07
CA SER A 98 -7.39 3.03 16.57
C SER A 98 -7.83 2.51 17.93
N LEU A 99 -8.08 3.40 18.88
CA LEU A 99 -8.52 3.03 20.22
C LEU A 99 -9.89 2.33 20.22
N GLU A 100 -10.87 2.84 19.46
CA GLU A 100 -12.20 2.20 19.31
C GLU A 100 -12.09 0.76 18.79
N LEU A 101 -11.17 0.48 17.86
CA LEU A 101 -10.98 -0.88 17.32
C LEU A 101 -10.28 -1.80 18.34
N LEU A 102 -9.29 -1.30 19.07
CA LEU A 102 -8.59 -2.08 20.10
C LEU A 102 -9.52 -2.40 21.29
N ASP A 103 -10.38 -1.47 21.70
CA ASP A 103 -11.37 -1.69 22.76
C ASP A 103 -12.32 -2.85 22.48
N GLN A 104 -12.63 -3.11 21.20
CA GLN A 104 -13.48 -4.24 20.80
C GLN A 104 -12.80 -5.61 20.97
N THR A 105 -11.49 -5.63 21.15
CA THR A 105 -10.68 -6.86 21.19
C THR A 105 -10.05 -7.12 22.57
N ILE A 106 -9.90 -6.09 23.39
CA ILE A 106 -9.08 -6.13 24.61
C ILE A 106 -9.52 -7.24 25.60
N GLU A 107 -10.83 -7.44 25.75
CA GLU A 107 -11.38 -8.44 26.67
C GLU A 107 -11.26 -9.89 26.15
N ARG A 108 -11.01 -10.06 24.84
CA ARG A 108 -10.83 -11.40 24.25
C ARG A 108 -9.43 -11.97 24.46
N GLY A 109 -8.43 -11.11 24.72
CA GLY A 109 -7.02 -11.50 24.81
C GLY A 109 -6.41 -12.03 23.52
N GLU A 110 -7.20 -12.01 22.42
CA GLU A 110 -6.77 -12.41 21.09
C GLU A 110 -7.52 -11.62 20.01
N MET A 111 -6.90 -11.46 18.84
CA MET A 111 -7.54 -10.90 17.66
C MET A 111 -6.90 -11.41 16.37
N ASP A 112 -7.62 -11.30 15.26
CA ASP A 112 -7.01 -11.28 13.93
C ASP A 112 -6.60 -9.83 13.62
N LEU A 113 -5.30 -9.51 13.75
CA LEU A 113 -4.80 -8.15 13.58
C LEU A 113 -5.22 -7.53 12.24
N ALA A 114 -5.28 -8.35 11.17
CA ALA A 114 -5.71 -7.88 9.87
C ALA A 114 -7.22 -7.55 9.83
N ALA A 115 -8.05 -8.47 10.28
CA ALA A 115 -9.51 -8.34 10.17
C ALA A 115 -10.13 -7.43 11.22
N ASP A 116 -9.59 -7.44 12.47
CA ASP A 116 -10.15 -6.71 13.60
C ASP A 116 -9.57 -5.29 13.72
N PHE A 117 -8.35 -5.03 13.20
CA PHE A 117 -7.66 -3.76 13.44
C PHE A 117 -7.16 -3.07 12.16
N SER A 118 -6.15 -3.61 11.47
CA SER A 118 -5.42 -2.84 10.45
C SER A 118 -6.25 -2.52 9.21
N ILE A 119 -7.06 -3.46 8.71
CA ILE A 119 -7.96 -3.23 7.56
C ILE A 119 -9.08 -2.26 7.93
N PRO A 120 -9.83 -2.46 9.05
CA PRO A 120 -10.85 -1.50 9.48
C PRO A 120 -10.29 -0.10 9.74
N LEU A 121 -9.09 0.03 10.33
CA LEU A 121 -8.47 1.32 10.57
C LEU A 121 -8.23 2.07 9.26
N ALA A 122 -7.48 1.48 8.34
CA ALA A 122 -7.16 2.11 7.05
C ALA A 122 -8.43 2.43 6.23
N LEU A 123 -9.42 1.51 6.22
CA LEU A 123 -10.68 1.71 5.51
C LEU A 123 -11.47 2.92 6.08
N LYS A 124 -11.61 2.99 7.42
CA LYS A 124 -12.35 4.06 8.08
C LYS A 124 -11.66 5.42 7.95
N VAL A 125 -10.31 5.45 7.97
CA VAL A 125 -9.53 6.67 7.76
C VAL A 125 -9.77 7.23 6.36
N ILE A 126 -9.67 6.40 5.32
CA ILE A 126 -9.93 6.83 3.94
C ILE A 126 -11.39 7.29 3.76
N ALA A 127 -12.35 6.52 4.26
CA ALA A 127 -13.77 6.88 4.16
C ALA A 127 -14.06 8.23 4.84
N GLY A 128 -13.57 8.41 6.07
CA GLY A 128 -13.73 9.67 6.81
C GLY A 128 -13.04 10.86 6.16
N MET A 129 -11.84 10.65 5.61
CA MET A 129 -11.08 11.68 4.89
C MET A 129 -11.82 12.17 3.63
N ILE A 130 -12.46 11.27 2.90
CA ILE A 130 -13.24 11.61 1.69
C ILE A 130 -14.55 12.31 2.07
N GLY A 131 -15.06 12.09 3.29
CA GLY A 131 -16.34 12.62 3.77
C GLY A 131 -17.51 11.66 3.53
N ILE A 132 -17.25 10.33 3.48
CA ILE A 132 -18.29 9.32 3.39
C ILE A 132 -18.99 9.23 4.75
N PRO A 133 -20.34 9.40 4.80
CA PRO A 133 -21.11 9.24 6.03
C PRO A 133 -20.95 7.85 6.65
N SER A 134 -20.95 7.78 7.99
CA SER A 134 -20.81 6.49 8.70
C SER A 134 -21.94 5.50 8.37
N ALA A 135 -23.12 5.98 8.01
CA ALA A 135 -24.22 5.15 7.54
C ALA A 135 -23.89 4.37 6.25
N ASP A 136 -22.98 4.89 5.43
CA ASP A 136 -22.58 4.30 4.14
C ASP A 136 -21.30 3.46 4.22
N TRP A 137 -20.70 3.28 5.39
CA TRP A 137 -19.45 2.53 5.53
C TRP A 137 -19.55 1.08 5.08
N LEU A 138 -20.67 0.42 5.29
CA LEU A 138 -20.90 -0.94 4.80
C LEU A 138 -20.86 -0.99 3.27
N ARG A 139 -21.50 -0.03 2.62
CA ARG A 139 -21.50 0.12 1.16
C ARG A 139 -20.10 0.41 0.62
N TYR A 140 -19.36 1.32 1.27
CA TYR A 140 -17.98 1.62 0.94
C TYR A 140 -17.08 0.38 1.06
N ARG A 141 -17.24 -0.41 2.12
CA ARG A 141 -16.53 -1.68 2.30
C ARG A 141 -16.83 -2.67 1.18
N GLN A 142 -18.08 -2.80 0.76
CA GLN A 142 -18.46 -3.67 -0.36
C GLN A 142 -17.79 -3.25 -1.67
N TRP A 143 -17.75 -1.95 -1.95
CA TRP A 143 -17.01 -1.44 -3.11
C TRP A 143 -15.53 -1.75 -3.04
N SER A 144 -14.94 -1.54 -1.89
CA SER A 144 -13.54 -1.86 -1.64
C SER A 144 -13.24 -3.34 -1.94
N ASP A 145 -14.05 -4.26 -1.41
CA ASP A 145 -13.89 -5.70 -1.62
C ASP A 145 -13.97 -6.10 -3.10
N VAL A 146 -14.82 -5.43 -3.88
CA VAL A 146 -14.93 -5.67 -5.34
C VAL A 146 -13.71 -5.13 -6.07
N ILE A 147 -13.27 -3.90 -5.77
CA ILE A 147 -12.11 -3.29 -6.42
C ILE A 147 -10.84 -4.10 -6.12
N MET A 148 -10.68 -4.57 -4.88
CA MET A 148 -9.55 -5.40 -4.47
C MET A 148 -9.51 -6.73 -5.23
N ARG A 149 -10.66 -7.37 -5.45
CA ARG A 149 -10.74 -8.62 -6.24
C ARG A 149 -10.27 -8.44 -7.68
N LEU A 150 -10.42 -7.26 -8.28
CA LEU A 150 -9.89 -6.99 -9.61
C LEU A 150 -8.36 -7.13 -9.66
N SER A 151 -7.65 -6.73 -8.61
CA SER A 151 -6.18 -6.87 -8.55
C SER A 151 -5.73 -8.34 -8.45
N TYR A 152 -6.57 -9.22 -7.88
CA TYR A 152 -6.29 -10.66 -7.76
C TYR A 152 -6.62 -11.46 -9.04
N ALA A 153 -7.57 -10.99 -9.84
CA ALA A 153 -8.09 -11.69 -11.02
C ALA A 153 -7.18 -11.64 -12.27
N ARG A 154 -5.90 -11.25 -12.12
CA ARG A 154 -4.96 -11.11 -13.26
C ARG A 154 -4.50 -12.45 -13.87
N SER A 155 -4.85 -13.58 -13.28
CA SER A 155 -4.52 -14.92 -13.77
C SER A 155 -5.35 -15.36 -14.99
N GLY A 156 -6.35 -14.56 -15.41
CA GLY A 156 -7.25 -14.91 -16.52
C GLY A 156 -8.37 -15.88 -16.13
N GLY A 157 -9.18 -16.27 -17.11
CA GLY A 157 -10.29 -17.23 -16.93
C GLY A 157 -11.58 -16.61 -16.39
N GLU A 158 -12.55 -17.44 -16.02
CA GLU A 158 -13.90 -17.04 -15.57
C GLU A 158 -13.87 -16.09 -14.37
N GLU A 159 -12.93 -16.27 -13.45
CA GLU A 159 -12.78 -15.43 -12.26
C GLU A 159 -12.38 -14.01 -12.63
N ALA A 160 -11.44 -13.83 -13.56
CA ALA A 160 -11.04 -12.52 -14.08
C ALA A 160 -12.20 -11.82 -14.79
N GLU A 161 -12.97 -12.56 -15.60
CA GLU A 161 -14.15 -12.00 -16.27
C GLU A 161 -15.23 -11.58 -15.28
N ARG A 162 -15.48 -12.40 -14.25
CA ARG A 162 -16.41 -12.08 -13.17
C ARG A 162 -15.98 -10.83 -12.44
N ALA A 163 -14.72 -10.76 -12.00
CA ALA A 163 -14.17 -9.58 -11.32
C ALA A 163 -14.26 -8.32 -12.18
N GLY A 164 -14.06 -8.43 -13.49
CA GLY A 164 -14.23 -7.33 -14.44
C GLY A 164 -15.70 -6.86 -14.55
N ARG A 165 -16.66 -7.77 -14.59
CA ARG A 165 -18.10 -7.43 -14.58
C ARG A 165 -18.51 -6.76 -13.27
N ASP A 166 -18.09 -7.33 -12.13
CA ASP A 166 -18.39 -6.78 -10.79
C ASP A 166 -17.79 -5.38 -10.63
N PHE A 167 -16.55 -5.17 -11.07
CA PHE A 167 -15.88 -3.88 -11.05
C PHE A 167 -16.63 -2.84 -11.91
N LYS A 168 -17.10 -3.22 -13.10
CA LYS A 168 -17.88 -2.32 -13.96
C LYS A 168 -19.18 -1.89 -13.28
N ALA A 169 -19.90 -2.83 -12.64
CA ALA A 169 -21.14 -2.55 -11.92
C ALA A 169 -20.90 -1.61 -10.74
N VAL A 170 -19.90 -1.90 -9.90
CA VAL A 170 -19.51 -1.06 -8.76
C VAL A 170 -19.04 0.32 -9.21
N THR A 171 -18.28 0.42 -10.31
CA THR A 171 -17.85 1.72 -10.87
C THR A 171 -19.05 2.58 -11.25
N ALA A 172 -20.10 2.02 -11.84
CA ALA A 172 -21.31 2.76 -12.17
C ALA A 172 -22.06 3.24 -10.92
N GLU A 173 -22.15 2.39 -9.89
CA GLU A 173 -22.76 2.75 -8.61
C GLU A 173 -21.98 3.85 -7.87
N MET A 174 -20.64 3.73 -7.81
CA MET A 174 -19.76 4.75 -7.24
C MET A 174 -19.86 6.08 -7.97
N SER A 175 -19.98 6.03 -9.31
CA SER A 175 -20.13 7.24 -10.12
C SER A 175 -21.41 8.00 -9.79
N ALA A 176 -22.53 7.30 -9.64
CA ALA A 176 -23.81 7.90 -9.24
C ALA A 176 -23.72 8.50 -7.83
N TYR A 177 -23.21 7.75 -6.87
CA TYR A 177 -23.03 8.18 -5.49
C TYR A 177 -22.14 9.43 -5.38
N LEU A 178 -21.00 9.42 -6.07
CA LEU A 178 -20.08 10.56 -6.08
C LEU A 178 -20.67 11.78 -6.77
N ALA A 179 -21.49 11.61 -7.82
CA ALA A 179 -22.16 12.73 -8.47
C ALA A 179 -23.09 13.47 -7.50
N ASP A 180 -23.84 12.73 -6.68
CA ASP A 180 -24.70 13.30 -5.64
C ASP A 180 -23.84 14.02 -4.58
N MET A 181 -22.79 13.38 -4.06
CA MET A 181 -21.88 14.00 -3.09
C MET A 181 -21.20 15.27 -3.64
N ILE A 182 -20.72 15.25 -4.89
CA ILE A 182 -20.12 16.44 -5.54
C ILE A 182 -21.13 17.57 -5.59
N HIS A 183 -22.37 17.28 -6.00
CA HIS A 183 -23.43 18.29 -6.04
C HIS A 183 -23.74 18.88 -4.67
N GLU A 184 -23.77 18.07 -3.64
CA GLU A 184 -23.94 18.54 -2.25
C GLU A 184 -22.77 19.42 -1.80
N ARG A 185 -21.51 19.04 -2.08
CA ARG A 185 -20.30 19.82 -1.72
C ARG A 185 -20.23 21.15 -2.48
N GLN A 186 -20.71 21.20 -3.71
CA GLN A 186 -20.81 22.44 -4.48
C GLN A 186 -21.80 23.44 -3.84
N LYS A 187 -22.86 22.95 -3.20
CA LYS A 187 -23.86 23.80 -2.51
C LYS A 187 -23.45 24.15 -1.08
N ALA A 188 -22.88 23.20 -0.38
CA ALA A 188 -22.51 23.28 1.03
C ALA A 188 -21.13 22.61 1.23
N PRO A 189 -20.02 23.34 1.03
CA PRO A 189 -18.67 22.84 1.27
C PRO A 189 -18.51 22.28 2.69
N GLN A 190 -17.74 21.18 2.82
CA GLN A 190 -17.43 20.54 4.09
C GLN A 190 -15.89 20.46 4.27
N ASP A 191 -15.45 20.21 5.49
CA ASP A 191 -14.02 20.00 5.77
C ASP A 191 -13.63 18.55 5.42
N ASP A 192 -13.65 18.23 4.12
CA ASP A 192 -13.30 16.91 3.60
C ASP A 192 -12.50 16.99 2.28
N LEU A 193 -11.89 15.86 1.92
CA LEU A 193 -11.09 15.76 0.70
C LEU A 193 -11.93 15.97 -0.56
N LEU A 194 -13.20 15.53 -0.55
CA LEU A 194 -14.07 15.68 -1.73
C LEU A 194 -14.34 17.15 -2.03
N THR A 195 -14.61 17.97 -1.01
CA THR A 195 -14.74 19.43 -1.17
C THR A 195 -13.47 20.01 -1.77
N ASN A 196 -12.29 19.65 -1.19
CA ASN A 196 -11.01 20.14 -1.66
C ASN A 196 -10.73 19.75 -3.13
N LEU A 197 -11.14 18.53 -3.56
CA LEU A 197 -10.99 18.07 -4.95
C LEU A 197 -11.91 18.82 -5.91
N VAL A 198 -13.15 19.08 -5.49
CA VAL A 198 -14.14 19.84 -6.28
C VAL A 198 -13.70 21.29 -6.48
N GLU A 199 -13.09 21.90 -5.45
CA GLU A 199 -12.62 23.28 -5.46
C GLU A 199 -11.22 23.46 -6.05
N ALA A 200 -10.44 22.37 -6.16
CA ALA A 200 -9.07 22.43 -6.66
C ALA A 200 -9.00 23.05 -8.06
N ASP A 201 -8.23 24.12 -8.17
CA ASP A 201 -7.98 24.84 -9.42
C ASP A 201 -6.48 25.10 -9.60
N VAL A 202 -5.96 24.76 -10.77
CA VAL A 202 -4.57 25.06 -11.17
C VAL A 202 -4.61 25.70 -12.54
N ASN A 203 -4.37 27.00 -12.61
CA ASN A 203 -4.39 27.79 -13.85
C ASN A 203 -5.72 27.70 -14.62
N GLY A 204 -6.86 27.72 -13.92
CA GLY A 204 -8.20 27.59 -14.51
C GLY A 204 -8.60 26.14 -14.87
N GLN A 205 -7.76 25.16 -14.56
CA GLN A 205 -8.07 23.74 -14.76
C GLN A 205 -8.58 23.12 -13.47
N ARG A 206 -9.65 22.35 -13.59
CA ARG A 206 -10.29 21.59 -12.49
C ARG A 206 -10.38 20.12 -12.84
N LEU A 207 -10.62 19.29 -11.81
CA LEU A 207 -10.90 17.88 -12.02
C LEU A 207 -12.31 17.67 -12.57
N SER A 208 -12.44 16.83 -13.57
CA SER A 208 -13.74 16.32 -14.03
C SER A 208 -14.29 15.28 -13.02
N PRO A 209 -15.63 15.04 -13.04
CA PRO A 209 -16.22 13.97 -12.22
C PRO A 209 -15.57 12.60 -12.42
N GLN A 210 -15.15 12.26 -13.64
CA GLN A 210 -14.45 11.02 -13.96
C GLN A 210 -13.05 10.97 -13.37
N GLU A 211 -12.31 12.09 -13.38
CA GLU A 211 -10.99 12.18 -12.75
C GLU A 211 -11.09 12.06 -11.22
N ILE A 212 -12.14 12.65 -10.62
CA ILE A 212 -12.45 12.50 -9.18
C ILE A 212 -12.80 11.03 -8.87
N LEU A 213 -13.64 10.38 -9.67
CA LEU A 213 -13.99 8.96 -9.51
C LEU A 213 -12.76 8.07 -9.61
N GLY A 214 -11.90 8.28 -10.61
CA GLY A 214 -10.65 7.53 -10.77
C GLY A 214 -9.73 7.69 -9.56
N PHE A 215 -9.64 8.88 -8.99
CA PHE A 215 -8.86 9.13 -7.79
C PHE A 215 -9.51 8.49 -6.55
N PHE A 216 -10.82 8.54 -6.41
CA PHE A 216 -11.56 7.88 -5.35
C PHE A 216 -11.30 6.36 -5.34
N GLN A 217 -11.41 5.70 -6.50
CA GLN A 217 -11.10 4.28 -6.65
C GLN A 217 -9.64 3.97 -6.30
N LEU A 218 -8.72 4.84 -6.71
CA LEU A 218 -7.30 4.69 -6.39
C LEU A 218 -7.02 4.83 -4.90
N LEU A 219 -7.70 5.73 -4.19
CA LEU A 219 -7.60 5.84 -2.73
C LEU A 219 -8.02 4.55 -2.02
N VAL A 220 -9.10 3.91 -2.50
CA VAL A 220 -9.56 2.62 -1.97
C VAL A 220 -8.47 1.56 -2.09
N VAL A 221 -7.87 1.40 -3.27
CA VAL A 221 -6.84 0.37 -3.51
C VAL A 221 -5.52 0.73 -2.86
N GLY A 222 -5.05 1.96 -3.05
CA GLY A 222 -3.72 2.38 -2.62
C GLY A 222 -3.61 2.64 -1.13
N GLY A 223 -4.68 3.13 -0.50
CA GLY A 223 -4.66 3.54 0.90
C GLY A 223 -4.99 2.43 1.89
N GLN A 224 -5.86 1.50 1.51
CA GLN A 224 -6.33 0.47 2.43
C GLN A 224 -5.34 -0.69 2.59
N GLU A 225 -5.06 -1.41 1.50
CA GLU A 225 -4.33 -2.69 1.59
C GLU A 225 -2.86 -2.49 1.94
N THR A 226 -2.22 -1.49 1.37
CA THR A 226 -0.79 -1.24 1.60
C THR A 226 -0.52 -0.76 3.03
N THR A 227 -1.36 0.13 3.58
CA THR A 227 -1.24 0.63 4.95
C THR A 227 -1.57 -0.45 5.98
N ALA A 228 -2.64 -1.23 5.76
CA ALA A 228 -2.95 -2.37 6.61
C ALA A 228 -1.79 -3.38 6.63
N ASN A 229 -1.19 -3.68 5.47
CA ASN A 229 -0.04 -4.57 5.42
C ASN A 229 1.22 -3.96 6.04
N LEU A 230 1.42 -2.65 6.01
CA LEU A 230 2.51 -2.01 6.74
C LEU A 230 2.39 -2.27 8.25
N ILE A 231 1.20 -2.12 8.82
CA ILE A 231 0.93 -2.39 10.24
C ILE A 231 1.11 -3.88 10.55
N ASN A 232 0.52 -4.76 9.74
CA ASN A 232 0.61 -6.20 9.92
C ASN A 232 2.07 -6.70 9.80
N ASN A 233 2.80 -6.21 8.79
CA ASN A 233 4.21 -6.55 8.59
C ASN A 233 5.09 -6.04 9.74
N ALA A 234 4.76 -4.87 10.32
CA ALA A 234 5.50 -4.34 11.47
C ALA A 234 5.35 -5.26 12.69
N VAL A 235 4.11 -5.63 13.03
CA VAL A 235 3.86 -6.57 14.15
C VAL A 235 4.52 -7.91 13.88
N LEU A 236 4.39 -8.44 12.66
CA LEU A 236 5.01 -9.72 12.29
C LEU A 236 6.54 -9.67 12.37
N CYS A 237 7.19 -8.61 11.86
CA CYS A 237 8.64 -8.44 11.97
C CYS A 237 9.09 -8.36 13.44
N LEU A 238 8.37 -7.63 14.28
CA LEU A 238 8.69 -7.51 15.70
C LEU A 238 8.51 -8.84 16.44
N LEU A 239 7.52 -9.66 16.07
CA LEU A 239 7.34 -11.00 16.64
C LEU A 239 8.41 -12.00 16.18
N GLU A 240 8.88 -11.88 14.94
CA GLU A 240 9.98 -12.69 14.39
C GLU A 240 11.36 -12.27 14.95
N HIS A 241 11.48 -11.03 15.51
CA HIS A 241 12.71 -10.47 16.08
C HIS A 241 12.46 -9.92 17.51
N PRO A 242 12.33 -10.80 18.52
CA PRO A 242 11.96 -10.40 19.89
C PRO A 242 12.94 -9.43 20.54
N ASP A 243 14.22 -9.47 20.17
CA ASP A 243 15.25 -8.52 20.58
C ASP A 243 14.96 -7.09 20.10
N GLN A 244 14.49 -6.95 18.85
CA GLN A 244 14.10 -5.65 18.30
C GLN A 244 12.79 -5.14 18.91
N LEU A 245 11.83 -6.02 19.23
CA LEU A 245 10.63 -5.66 20.00
C LEU A 245 10.99 -5.16 21.40
N ALA A 246 11.88 -5.87 22.11
CA ALA A 246 12.35 -5.44 23.43
C ALA A 246 13.06 -4.08 23.38
N ARG A 247 13.90 -3.86 22.35
CA ARG A 247 14.56 -2.57 22.11
C ARG A 247 13.56 -1.46 21.84
N LEU A 248 12.55 -1.69 21.00
CA LEU A 248 11.51 -0.70 20.70
C LEU A 248 10.70 -0.32 21.95
N ARG A 249 10.39 -1.31 22.80
CA ARG A 249 9.70 -1.05 24.08
C ARG A 249 10.55 -0.23 25.06
N ALA A 250 11.87 -0.46 25.08
CA ALA A 250 12.81 0.31 25.91
C ALA A 250 13.04 1.73 25.33
N GLU A 251 12.99 1.88 24.03
CA GLU A 251 13.27 3.13 23.30
C GLU A 251 12.14 3.46 22.30
N PRO A 252 10.94 3.91 22.76
CA PRO A 252 9.79 4.20 21.87
C PRO A 252 10.08 5.26 20.79
N ALA A 253 11.11 6.09 20.99
CA ALA A 253 11.58 7.05 20.01
C ALA A 253 12.08 6.41 18.69
N LEU A 254 12.38 5.10 18.71
CA LEU A 254 12.77 4.34 17.51
C LEU A 254 11.57 3.94 16.61
N LEU A 255 10.33 4.20 17.03
CA LEU A 255 9.16 3.79 16.22
C LEU A 255 9.16 4.36 14.79
N PRO A 256 9.53 5.64 14.54
CA PRO A 256 9.65 6.13 13.16
C PRO A 256 10.67 5.35 12.33
N SER A 257 11.87 5.08 12.84
CA SER A 257 12.88 4.29 12.14
C SER A 257 12.48 2.82 11.98
N THR A 258 11.75 2.26 12.96
CA THR A 258 11.14 0.92 12.85
C THR A 258 10.20 0.84 11.64
N ILE A 259 9.33 1.82 11.44
CA ILE A 259 8.41 1.88 10.29
C ILE A 259 9.18 1.91 8.96
N GLU A 260 10.24 2.72 8.86
CA GLU A 260 11.08 2.76 7.65
C GLU A 260 11.81 1.43 7.42
N GLU A 261 12.26 0.77 8.49
CA GLU A 261 12.90 -0.55 8.37
C GLU A 261 11.91 -1.64 7.96
N VAL A 262 10.67 -1.60 8.45
CA VAL A 262 9.61 -2.51 7.97
C VAL A 262 9.32 -2.27 6.49
N LEU A 263 9.23 -1.02 6.06
CA LEU A 263 9.05 -0.65 4.65
C LEU A 263 10.18 -1.20 3.76
N ARG A 264 11.41 -1.17 4.24
CA ARG A 264 12.57 -1.78 3.56
C ARG A 264 12.51 -3.29 3.60
N TYR A 265 12.47 -3.85 4.81
CA TYR A 265 12.67 -5.28 5.07
C TYR A 265 11.51 -6.14 4.56
N ARG A 266 10.27 -5.64 4.70
CA ARG A 266 9.04 -6.35 4.29
C ARG A 266 8.08 -5.38 3.59
N SER A 267 8.53 -4.86 2.43
CA SER A 267 7.76 -3.88 1.64
C SER A 267 6.34 -4.37 1.36
N PRO A 268 5.30 -3.62 1.71
CA PRO A 268 3.91 -3.99 1.39
C PRO A 268 3.66 -4.10 -0.11
N LEU A 269 4.28 -3.25 -0.93
CA LEU A 269 4.22 -3.30 -2.38
C LEU A 269 5.52 -3.92 -2.93
N GLN A 270 5.38 -5.03 -3.65
CA GLN A 270 6.52 -5.80 -4.14
C GLN A 270 7.01 -5.32 -5.51
N TRP A 271 6.12 -4.85 -6.37
CA TRP A 271 6.43 -4.36 -7.70
C TRP A 271 5.32 -3.49 -8.28
N VAL A 272 5.67 -2.69 -9.27
CA VAL A 272 4.74 -1.90 -10.09
C VAL A 272 4.94 -2.26 -11.56
N MET A 273 4.13 -1.67 -12.44
CA MET A 273 4.18 -1.91 -13.87
C MET A 273 4.76 -0.72 -14.62
N ARG A 274 5.59 -1.00 -15.61
CA ARG A 274 6.11 -0.02 -16.59
C ARG A 274 6.15 -0.65 -17.98
N ALA A 275 6.25 0.20 -18.99
CA ALA A 275 6.50 -0.23 -20.37
C ALA A 275 7.54 0.69 -21.01
N PRO A 276 8.67 0.18 -21.54
CA PRO A 276 9.63 1.01 -22.23
C PRO A 276 9.02 1.64 -23.48
N ARG A 277 9.32 2.91 -23.74
CA ARG A 277 8.85 3.62 -24.97
C ARG A 277 9.72 3.33 -26.19
N ARG A 278 10.89 2.80 -25.99
CA ARG A 278 11.89 2.38 -26.99
C ARG A 278 12.57 1.11 -26.53
N ASP A 279 13.29 0.46 -27.44
CA ASP A 279 14.18 -0.63 -27.02
C ASP A 279 15.23 -0.11 -26.05
N ILE A 280 15.44 -0.85 -24.96
CA ILE A 280 16.39 -0.50 -23.90
C ILE A 280 17.28 -1.70 -23.59
N GLU A 281 18.40 -1.43 -22.93
CA GLU A 281 19.25 -2.45 -22.33
C GLU A 281 19.33 -2.23 -20.82
N VAL A 282 19.11 -3.31 -20.05
CA VAL A 282 19.22 -3.32 -18.58
C VAL A 282 20.13 -4.49 -18.18
N ASN A 283 21.25 -4.22 -17.54
CA ASN A 283 22.20 -5.25 -17.11
C ASN A 283 22.57 -6.25 -18.24
N GLY A 284 22.80 -5.76 -19.46
CA GLY A 284 23.14 -6.58 -20.62
C GLY A 284 21.97 -7.32 -21.28
N HIS A 285 20.73 -7.07 -20.84
CA HIS A 285 19.52 -7.68 -21.42
C HIS A 285 18.73 -6.66 -22.23
N ALA A 286 18.51 -6.97 -23.52
CA ALA A 286 17.68 -6.15 -24.38
C ALA A 286 16.19 -6.35 -24.07
N ILE A 287 15.48 -5.27 -23.74
CA ILE A 287 14.03 -5.26 -23.49
C ILE A 287 13.37 -4.43 -24.60
N PRO A 288 12.52 -5.05 -25.44
CA PRO A 288 11.86 -4.33 -26.53
C PRO A 288 10.85 -3.30 -26.04
N ALA A 289 10.63 -2.28 -26.84
CA ALA A 289 9.59 -1.27 -26.63
C ALA A 289 8.20 -1.88 -26.40
N GLY A 290 7.43 -1.29 -25.51
CA GLY A 290 6.04 -1.69 -25.20
C GLY A 290 5.89 -2.99 -24.41
N LYS A 291 6.97 -3.69 -24.07
CA LYS A 291 6.90 -4.89 -23.21
C LYS A 291 6.65 -4.51 -21.76
N LEU A 292 5.90 -5.38 -21.06
CA LEU A 292 5.66 -5.19 -19.63
C LEU A 292 6.97 -5.38 -18.84
N VAL A 293 7.31 -4.38 -18.04
CA VAL A 293 8.45 -4.41 -17.11
C VAL A 293 7.91 -4.30 -15.67
N LEU A 294 8.41 -5.16 -14.80
CA LEU A 294 8.08 -5.20 -13.37
C LEU A 294 9.33 -4.85 -12.57
N PRO A 295 9.50 -3.56 -12.16
CA PRO A 295 10.54 -3.19 -11.19
C PRO A 295 10.22 -3.81 -9.83
N MET A 296 11.07 -4.74 -9.35
CA MET A 296 10.87 -5.53 -8.15
C MET A 296 11.32 -4.77 -6.90
N ILE A 297 10.46 -3.90 -6.37
CA ILE A 297 10.71 -3.02 -5.22
C ILE A 297 11.15 -3.83 -3.99
N GLY A 298 10.44 -4.95 -3.69
CA GLY A 298 10.77 -5.81 -2.56
C GLY A 298 12.17 -6.40 -2.66
N SER A 299 12.64 -6.74 -3.86
CA SER A 299 14.02 -7.19 -4.11
C SER A 299 15.02 -6.05 -3.96
N ALA A 300 14.76 -4.91 -4.58
CA ALA A 300 15.64 -3.75 -4.53
C ALA A 300 15.92 -3.27 -3.11
N ASN A 301 14.90 -3.31 -2.23
CA ASN A 301 15.02 -2.93 -0.83
C ASN A 301 15.85 -3.91 0.02
N ARG A 302 16.26 -5.03 -0.55
CA ARG A 302 17.18 -6.01 0.04
C ARG A 302 18.46 -6.22 -0.81
N ASP A 303 18.81 -5.28 -1.67
CA ASP A 303 20.02 -5.36 -2.49
C ASP A 303 21.28 -5.09 -1.63
N PRO A 304 22.22 -6.07 -1.50
CA PRO A 304 23.44 -5.89 -0.71
C PRO A 304 24.40 -4.83 -1.27
N ARG A 305 24.21 -4.40 -2.52
CA ARG A 305 24.96 -3.28 -3.10
C ARG A 305 24.51 -1.92 -2.57
N GLN A 306 23.28 -1.84 -2.03
CA GLN A 306 22.69 -0.63 -1.47
C GLN A 306 22.62 -0.66 0.05
N PHE A 307 22.39 -1.84 0.66
CA PHE A 307 22.14 -1.98 2.10
C PHE A 307 23.14 -2.97 2.72
N ASP A 308 23.87 -2.54 3.73
CA ASP A 308 24.69 -3.44 4.54
C ASP A 308 23.78 -4.42 5.32
N ALA A 309 24.17 -5.71 5.37
CA ALA A 309 23.38 -6.77 5.98
C ALA A 309 21.88 -6.67 5.65
N PRO A 310 21.47 -6.75 4.34
CA PRO A 310 20.12 -6.44 3.89
C PRO A 310 19.06 -7.36 4.49
N ASP A 311 19.43 -8.57 4.89
CA ASP A 311 18.57 -9.59 5.48
C ASP A 311 18.47 -9.52 7.01
N SER A 312 19.14 -8.55 7.62
CA SER A 312 18.97 -8.23 9.04
C SER A 312 17.89 -7.18 9.21
N PHE A 313 16.94 -7.43 10.12
CA PHE A 313 15.95 -6.47 10.57
C PHE A 313 16.53 -5.63 11.70
N ASP A 314 16.86 -4.37 11.45
CA ASP A 314 17.43 -3.45 12.44
C ASP A 314 16.59 -2.16 12.49
N ILE A 315 15.83 -2.00 13.57
CA ILE A 315 14.95 -0.84 13.79
C ILE A 315 15.70 0.49 13.95
N GLY A 316 17.01 0.45 14.12
CA GLY A 316 17.88 1.62 14.19
C GLY A 316 18.64 1.90 12.91
N ARG A 317 18.34 1.21 11.79
CA ARG A 317 19.07 1.36 10.53
C ARG A 317 19.09 2.81 10.05
N ASN A 318 20.30 3.33 9.83
CA ASN A 318 20.54 4.67 9.30
C ASN A 318 21.90 4.70 8.56
N PRO A 319 22.00 5.08 7.27
CA PRO A 319 20.89 5.48 6.42
C PRO A 319 19.96 4.32 6.01
N ASN A 320 18.70 4.65 5.67
CA ASN A 320 17.71 3.70 5.16
C ASN A 320 17.06 4.25 3.87
N ALA A 321 17.77 4.12 2.75
CA ALA A 321 17.39 4.66 1.46
C ALA A 321 16.45 3.71 0.67
N HIS A 322 15.43 3.17 1.34
CA HIS A 322 14.46 2.28 0.70
C HIS A 322 13.57 3.01 -0.33
N ILE A 323 13.04 2.27 -1.29
CA ILE A 323 12.15 2.75 -2.35
C ILE A 323 10.74 2.14 -2.26
N ALA A 324 10.30 1.75 -1.07
CA ALA A 324 8.99 1.13 -0.86
C ALA A 324 7.81 2.04 -1.26
N PHE A 325 7.98 3.37 -1.20
CA PHE A 325 7.01 4.35 -1.69
C PHE A 325 7.23 4.76 -3.15
N GLY A 326 8.04 4.01 -3.90
CA GLY A 326 8.41 4.36 -5.26
C GLY A 326 9.45 5.48 -5.32
N HIS A 327 9.68 6.01 -6.52
CA HIS A 327 10.61 7.09 -6.81
C HIS A 327 10.11 7.93 -7.99
N GLY A 328 10.63 9.17 -8.17
CA GLY A 328 10.29 10.04 -9.29
C GLY A 328 8.87 10.61 -9.22
N ILE A 329 8.28 10.88 -10.39
CA ILE A 329 6.99 11.58 -10.50
C ILE A 329 5.83 10.82 -9.87
N HIS A 330 5.92 9.50 -9.77
CA HIS A 330 4.93 8.62 -9.14
C HIS A 330 5.24 8.28 -7.67
N PHE A 331 6.15 9.00 -7.01
CA PHE A 331 6.35 8.83 -5.56
C PHE A 331 5.01 8.88 -4.83
N CYS A 332 4.80 7.96 -3.88
CA CYS A 332 3.51 7.74 -3.21
C CYS A 332 2.94 9.04 -2.61
N LEU A 333 1.74 9.39 -3.04
CA LEU A 333 1.02 10.57 -2.54
C LEU A 333 0.66 10.40 -1.06
N GLY A 334 0.26 9.19 -0.66
CA GLY A 334 -0.18 8.84 0.70
C GLY A 334 0.96 8.51 1.67
N ALA A 335 2.24 8.70 1.29
CA ALA A 335 3.37 8.26 2.13
C ALA A 335 3.36 8.85 3.55
N ALA A 336 2.96 10.12 3.70
CA ALA A 336 2.84 10.77 5.02
C ALA A 336 1.68 10.20 5.83
N LEU A 337 0.52 9.96 5.20
CA LEU A 337 -0.66 9.38 5.86
C LEU A 337 -0.39 7.94 6.30
N SER A 338 0.19 7.11 5.43
CA SER A 338 0.51 5.72 5.75
C SER A 338 1.49 5.60 6.93
N ARG A 339 2.52 6.47 6.99
CA ARG A 339 3.42 6.55 8.14
C ARG A 339 2.71 6.98 9.42
N MET A 340 1.80 7.94 9.33
CA MET A 340 1.03 8.42 10.47
C MET A 340 0.10 7.33 11.00
N GLU A 341 -0.64 6.65 10.14
CA GLU A 341 -1.52 5.54 10.53
C GLU A 341 -0.73 4.41 11.18
N ALA A 342 0.40 4.01 10.58
CA ALA A 342 1.27 2.99 11.16
C ALA A 342 1.84 3.42 12.51
N ARG A 343 2.31 4.68 12.63
CA ARG A 343 2.84 5.22 13.89
C ARG A 343 1.79 5.20 14.99
N ILE A 344 0.59 5.69 14.73
CA ILE A 344 -0.50 5.75 15.71
C ILE A 344 -0.93 4.33 16.08
N GLY A 345 -1.24 3.49 15.08
CA GLY A 345 -1.71 2.14 15.32
C GLY A 345 -0.70 1.28 16.10
N LEU A 346 0.59 1.37 15.75
CA LEU A 346 1.63 0.64 16.47
C LEU A 346 1.87 1.21 17.88
N THR A 347 1.80 2.53 18.07
CA THR A 347 1.88 3.13 19.42
C THR A 347 0.78 2.58 20.30
N ASP A 348 -0.48 2.69 19.85
CA ASP A 348 -1.63 2.26 20.64
C ASP A 348 -1.61 0.75 20.93
N LEU A 349 -1.17 -0.09 19.95
CA LEU A 349 -0.97 -1.53 20.15
C LEU A 349 0.09 -1.82 21.22
N LEU A 350 1.26 -1.16 21.14
CA LEU A 350 2.38 -1.40 22.07
C LEU A 350 2.10 -0.89 23.47
N GLU A 351 1.31 0.17 23.62
CA GLU A 351 0.90 0.73 24.92
C GLU A 351 -0.19 -0.11 25.60
N ARG A 352 -1.14 -0.65 24.81
CA ARG A 352 -2.29 -1.37 25.37
C ARG A 352 -2.08 -2.85 25.58
N PHE A 353 -1.15 -3.45 24.84
CA PHE A 353 -0.95 -4.90 24.87
C PHE A 353 0.49 -5.26 25.23
N LYS A 354 0.59 -6.21 26.16
CA LYS A 354 1.84 -6.88 26.55
C LYS A 354 1.87 -8.28 25.95
N ASN A 355 3.06 -8.89 25.96
CA ASN A 355 3.27 -10.31 25.66
C ASN A 355 2.59 -10.76 24.35
N PHE A 356 2.82 -10.00 23.26
CA PHE A 356 2.35 -10.41 21.93
C PHE A 356 2.96 -11.73 21.51
N GLU A 357 2.15 -12.63 20.98
CA GLU A 357 2.58 -13.85 20.31
C GLU A 357 1.64 -14.19 19.15
N LEU A 358 2.12 -14.96 18.18
CA LEU A 358 1.23 -15.52 17.16
C LEU A 358 0.29 -16.54 17.81
N ALA A 359 -1.00 -16.46 17.50
CA ALA A 359 -1.98 -17.41 17.99
C ALA A 359 -1.99 -18.67 17.11
N GLY A 360 -1.69 -19.83 17.73
CA GLY A 360 -1.69 -21.14 17.07
C GLY A 360 -0.37 -21.52 16.39
N ASP A 361 -0.27 -22.82 16.01
CA ASP A 361 0.94 -23.43 15.44
C ASP A 361 0.99 -23.33 13.90
N GLN A 362 -0.04 -22.80 13.26
CA GLN A 362 -0.11 -22.70 11.81
C GLN A 362 0.55 -21.42 11.31
N PRO A 363 1.28 -21.46 10.21
CA PRO A 363 1.82 -20.26 9.57
C PRO A 363 0.69 -19.28 9.22
N TRP A 364 0.96 -17.98 9.34
CA TRP A 364 0.01 -16.96 8.95
C TRP A 364 -0.42 -17.07 7.47
N GLU A 365 -1.65 -16.69 7.17
CA GLU A 365 -2.23 -16.76 5.82
C GLU A 365 -1.75 -15.55 5.00
N PRO A 366 -1.05 -15.76 3.85
CA PRO A 366 -0.58 -14.67 3.02
C PRO A 366 -1.68 -14.10 2.11
N ARG A 367 -1.52 -12.84 1.70
CA ARG A 367 -2.34 -12.24 0.64
C ARG A 367 -2.22 -13.01 -0.67
N GLN A 368 -3.32 -13.13 -1.40
CA GLN A 368 -3.35 -13.80 -2.69
C GLN A 368 -2.83 -12.91 -3.83
N ALA A 369 -2.77 -11.59 -3.66
CA ALA A 369 -2.20 -10.66 -4.62
C ALA A 369 -0.70 -10.89 -4.80
N LEU A 370 -0.20 -10.88 -6.04
CA LEU A 370 1.21 -11.13 -6.34
C LEU A 370 2.09 -9.89 -6.11
N ASN A 371 1.50 -8.70 -6.18
CA ASN A 371 2.24 -7.44 -6.04
C ASN A 371 2.13 -6.82 -4.63
N VAL A 372 1.35 -7.42 -3.75
CA VAL A 372 1.19 -6.97 -2.37
C VAL A 372 1.64 -8.07 -1.42
N HIS A 373 2.43 -7.72 -0.42
CA HIS A 373 3.03 -8.64 0.54
C HIS A 373 2.59 -8.31 1.97
N GLY A 374 2.06 -9.31 2.63
CA GLY A 374 1.63 -9.23 4.02
C GLY A 374 0.57 -10.27 4.34
N PRO A 375 0.18 -10.40 5.61
CA PRO A 375 -0.85 -11.30 6.07
C PRO A 375 -2.25 -10.92 5.56
N ALA A 376 -2.99 -11.90 5.01
CA ALA A 376 -4.44 -11.82 4.85
C ALA A 376 -5.14 -11.99 6.21
N ARG A 377 -4.56 -12.87 7.05
CA ARG A 377 -4.95 -13.11 8.44
C ARG A 377 -3.70 -13.19 9.31
N LEU A 378 -3.73 -12.50 10.45
CA LEU A 378 -2.66 -12.50 11.43
C LEU A 378 -3.24 -12.65 12.83
N PRO A 379 -3.58 -13.88 13.25
CA PRO A 379 -4.08 -14.12 14.58
C PRO A 379 -2.95 -13.94 15.62
N ILE A 380 -3.19 -13.07 16.60
CA ILE A 380 -2.26 -12.79 17.70
C ILE A 380 -2.97 -12.94 19.03
N ARG A 381 -2.21 -13.37 20.07
CA ARG A 381 -2.59 -13.31 21.48
C ARG A 381 -1.81 -12.21 22.17
N PHE A 382 -2.40 -11.66 23.20
CA PHE A 382 -1.81 -10.60 24.00
C PHE A 382 -2.41 -10.55 25.40
N GLU A 383 -1.70 -9.90 26.31
CA GLU A 383 -2.23 -9.52 27.61
C GLU A 383 -2.57 -8.02 27.61
N ALA A 384 -3.73 -7.66 28.11
CA ALA A 384 -4.11 -6.26 28.24
C ALA A 384 -3.22 -5.56 29.29
N ASP A 385 -2.64 -4.42 28.93
CA ASP A 385 -1.97 -3.55 29.92
C ASP A 385 -3.00 -2.68 30.64
N ARG A 386 -3.48 -3.16 31.78
CA ARG A 386 -4.47 -2.45 32.61
C ARG A 386 -3.90 -1.20 33.31
N GLY A 387 -2.59 -0.94 33.18
CA GLY A 387 -1.94 0.26 33.75
C GLY A 387 -1.97 1.48 32.83
N ALA A 388 -2.30 1.33 31.54
CA ALA A 388 -2.34 2.43 30.57
C ALA A 388 -3.74 3.08 30.42
N ALA A 389 -4.73 2.63 31.20
CA ALA A 389 -6.13 3.10 31.13
C ALA A 389 -6.52 4.08 32.26
N ALA A 390 -5.53 4.79 32.87
CA ALA A 390 -5.78 5.79 33.91
C ALA A 390 -5.46 7.21 33.43
#